data_246897bd83b3a8cd6b590066f82da68b
#
_entry.id   246897bd83b3a8cd6b590066f82da68b
#
_cell.length_a   1.000
_cell.length_b   1.000
_cell.length_c   1.000
_cell.angle_alpha   90.00
_cell.angle_beta   90.00
_cell.angle_gamma   90.00
#
_symmetry.space_group_name_H-M   'P 1'
#
loop_
_entity.id
_entity.type
_entity.pdbx_description
1 polymer ?
#
loop_
_entity_poly.entity_id
_entity_poly.type
_entity_poly.pdbx_seq_one_letter_code
_entity_poly.pdbx_strand_id
1 'polypeptide(L)'
;MAVDLGTANTLVYVRRNGIVLNEPSVVAVNTLTGAIVAVGNEAKRMIGRTPSHIQAVRPLKDGVIADFDVTEKMLRYFIQRVHKRRLLAKPRVVVCVPSGCTGVEQRAVEEATMAAGARRAYIIEEPMAAAIGAGLPIHEPSGNMIVDIGGGTTEVAVISLGGIVTSTSLRIGGDELDEAIITYAKKEYSLLLGERTSEAIKLAVASVYPMQEELIAEIPGRDLVSGLPKTIQISDSEIRQAIDEPVSAIIDAIKATLDRTPPELAGDIMHKGIMLTGGGALLRGLDKRLRHETGMAVRIDENPLSSVAIGSGRCLEEFEVLQRVLVSPSRG
;
A
#
# COMPACT_ATOMS: atom_id res chain seq x y z
N MET A 1 -9.12 8.03 16.09
CA MET A 1 -8.74 6.82 15.33
C MET A 1 -7.79 7.19 14.22
N ALA A 2 -6.93 6.29 13.76
CA ALA A 2 -6.16 6.48 12.55
C ALA A 2 -6.66 5.51 11.49
N VAL A 3 -6.58 5.94 10.24
CA VAL A 3 -6.97 5.14 9.07
C VAL A 3 -5.80 5.17 8.08
N ASP A 4 -5.24 4.02 7.84
CA ASP A 4 -4.38 3.77 6.72
C ASP A 4 -5.27 3.41 5.53
N LEU A 5 -5.41 4.35 4.61
CA LEU A 5 -6.34 4.27 3.48
C LEU A 5 -5.59 3.78 2.23
N GLY A 6 -5.07 2.54 2.28
CA GLY A 6 -4.28 1.98 1.20
C GLY A 6 -5.09 1.48 0.01
N THR A 7 -4.47 1.42 -1.16
CA THR A 7 -5.06 0.90 -2.41
C THR A 7 -5.53 -0.55 -2.27
N ALA A 8 -4.72 -1.41 -1.67
CA ALA A 8 -5.05 -2.83 -1.49
C ALA A 8 -5.90 -3.09 -0.25
N ASN A 9 -5.53 -2.52 0.89
CA ASN A 9 -6.19 -2.72 2.18
C ASN A 9 -6.35 -1.41 2.93
N THR A 10 -7.44 -1.30 3.69
CA THR A 10 -7.66 -0.24 4.67
C THR A 10 -7.49 -0.81 6.07
N LEU A 11 -6.61 -0.20 6.87
CA LEU A 11 -6.40 -0.54 8.28
C LEU A 11 -6.92 0.58 9.17
N VAL A 12 -7.55 0.20 10.28
CA VAL A 12 -8.04 1.17 11.27
C VAL A 12 -7.43 0.88 12.62
N TYR A 13 -6.75 1.89 13.15
CA TYR A 13 -6.17 1.90 14.49
C TYR A 13 -7.04 2.75 15.44
N VAL A 14 -7.27 2.24 16.64
CA VAL A 14 -8.00 2.97 17.68
C VAL A 14 -7.10 3.13 18.89
N ARG A 15 -7.04 4.35 19.43
CA ARG A 15 -6.25 4.68 20.62
C ARG A 15 -6.47 3.66 21.73
N ARG A 16 -5.41 3.11 22.28
CA ARG A 16 -5.36 2.08 23.33
C ARG A 16 -5.86 0.68 22.92
N ASN A 17 -6.41 0.51 21.73
CA ASN A 17 -6.94 -0.77 21.27
C ASN A 17 -6.07 -1.37 20.12
N GLY A 18 -5.13 -0.59 19.57
CA GLY A 18 -4.34 -1.03 18.44
C GLY A 18 -5.14 -1.09 17.14
N ILE A 19 -4.69 -1.93 16.22
CA ILE A 19 -5.39 -2.19 14.95
C ILE A 19 -6.62 -3.03 15.22
N VAL A 20 -7.80 -2.47 14.93
CA VAL A 20 -9.11 -3.09 15.19
C VAL A 20 -9.81 -3.53 13.92
N LEU A 21 -9.28 -3.14 12.74
CA LEU A 21 -9.80 -3.50 11.43
C LEU A 21 -8.68 -3.57 10.42
N ASN A 22 -8.70 -4.62 9.60
CA ASN A 22 -7.85 -4.80 8.42
C ASN A 22 -8.72 -5.47 7.36
N GLU A 23 -9.12 -4.70 6.36
CA GLU A 23 -10.04 -5.14 5.31
C GLU A 23 -9.54 -4.66 3.95
N PRO A 24 -9.75 -5.44 2.88
CA PRO A 24 -9.48 -4.99 1.52
C PRO A 24 -10.23 -3.71 1.17
N SER A 25 -9.60 -2.79 0.47
CA SER A 25 -10.20 -1.56 -0.06
C SER A 25 -11.05 -1.89 -1.31
N VAL A 26 -12.08 -2.70 -1.13
CA VAL A 26 -12.99 -3.16 -2.19
C VAL A 26 -14.42 -2.97 -1.74
N VAL A 27 -15.26 -2.52 -2.67
CA VAL A 27 -16.71 -2.31 -2.46
C VAL A 27 -17.48 -2.94 -3.58
N ALA A 28 -18.48 -3.75 -3.27
CA ALA A 28 -19.44 -4.25 -4.25
C ALA A 28 -20.66 -3.33 -4.30
N VAL A 29 -20.95 -2.82 -5.48
CA VAL A 29 -22.03 -1.84 -5.73
C VAL A 29 -23.05 -2.43 -6.68
N ASN A 30 -24.31 -2.24 -6.39
CA ASN A 30 -25.38 -2.49 -7.36
C ASN A 30 -25.43 -1.32 -8.35
N THR A 31 -25.13 -1.58 -9.61
CA THR A 31 -25.00 -0.55 -10.66
C THR A 31 -26.33 0.10 -11.03
N LEU A 32 -27.47 -0.55 -10.75
CA LEU A 32 -28.80 -0.02 -11.04
C LEU A 32 -29.29 0.92 -9.94
N THR A 33 -28.95 0.66 -8.69
CA THR A 33 -29.48 1.41 -7.54
C THR A 33 -28.44 2.28 -6.85
N GLY A 34 -27.14 2.08 -7.13
CA GLY A 34 -26.03 2.71 -6.41
C GLY A 34 -25.85 2.23 -4.96
N ALA A 35 -26.59 1.18 -4.56
CA ALA A 35 -26.54 0.63 -3.22
C ALA A 35 -25.28 -0.20 -3.00
N ILE A 36 -24.68 -0.09 -1.81
CA ILE A 36 -23.57 -0.94 -1.37
C ILE A 36 -24.12 -2.34 -1.06
N VAL A 37 -23.56 -3.35 -1.70
CA VAL A 37 -23.88 -4.78 -1.50
C VAL A 37 -22.95 -5.40 -0.46
N ALA A 38 -21.66 -5.12 -0.55
CA ALA A 38 -20.64 -5.64 0.36
C ALA A 38 -19.42 -4.69 0.42
N VAL A 39 -18.64 -4.78 1.50
CA VAL A 39 -17.39 -4.02 1.70
C VAL A 39 -16.31 -4.96 2.23
N GLY A 40 -15.07 -4.72 1.87
CA GLY A 40 -13.92 -5.43 2.40
C GLY A 40 -13.80 -6.87 1.90
N ASN A 41 -13.58 -7.80 2.81
CA ASN A 41 -13.38 -9.22 2.50
C ASN A 41 -14.53 -9.84 1.71
N GLU A 42 -15.78 -9.46 2.02
CA GLU A 42 -16.94 -9.96 1.30
C GLU A 42 -16.93 -9.46 -0.15
N ALA A 43 -16.66 -8.17 -0.36
CA ALA A 43 -16.57 -7.61 -1.70
C ALA A 43 -15.38 -8.18 -2.49
N LYS A 44 -14.21 -8.38 -1.86
CA LYS A 44 -13.04 -9.00 -2.53
C LYS A 44 -13.35 -10.40 -3.05
N ARG A 45 -14.19 -11.20 -2.36
CA ARG A 45 -14.61 -12.52 -2.82
C ARG A 45 -15.48 -12.46 -4.07
N MET A 46 -16.12 -11.33 -4.32
CA MET A 46 -17.00 -11.11 -5.47
C MET A 46 -16.24 -10.70 -6.75
N ILE A 47 -14.99 -10.25 -6.67
CA ILE A 47 -14.19 -9.87 -7.85
C ILE A 47 -14.16 -11.02 -8.87
N GLY A 48 -14.55 -10.72 -10.12
CA GLY A 48 -14.61 -11.68 -11.23
C GLY A 48 -15.73 -12.71 -11.15
N ARG A 49 -16.70 -12.56 -10.22
CA ARG A 49 -17.78 -13.53 -9.97
C ARG A 49 -19.17 -12.89 -9.87
N THR A 50 -19.30 -11.62 -10.23
CA THR A 50 -20.55 -10.86 -10.09
C THR A 50 -21.41 -10.96 -11.35
N PRO A 51 -22.75 -10.97 -11.21
CA PRO A 51 -23.64 -10.74 -12.35
C PRO A 51 -23.51 -9.29 -12.82
N SER A 52 -24.03 -8.98 -14.01
CA SER A 52 -23.87 -7.69 -14.69
C SER A 52 -24.35 -6.46 -13.89
N HIS A 53 -25.32 -6.63 -12.99
CA HIS A 53 -25.87 -5.56 -12.15
C HIS A 53 -25.14 -5.35 -10.82
N ILE A 54 -24.10 -6.12 -10.55
CA ILE A 54 -23.21 -5.94 -9.38
C ILE A 54 -21.78 -5.79 -9.88
N GLN A 55 -21.09 -4.75 -9.42
CA GLN A 55 -19.70 -4.51 -9.74
C GLN A 55 -18.89 -4.42 -8.44
N ALA A 56 -17.81 -5.21 -8.34
CA ALA A 56 -16.80 -5.03 -7.30
C ALA A 56 -15.77 -4.00 -7.80
N VAL A 57 -15.64 -2.88 -7.09
CA VAL A 57 -14.79 -1.76 -7.45
C VAL A 57 -13.73 -1.52 -6.38
N ARG A 58 -12.56 -1.06 -6.79
CA ARG A 58 -11.52 -0.51 -5.92
C ARG A 58 -11.66 1.01 -5.94
N PRO A 59 -12.14 1.64 -4.87
CA PRO A 59 -12.39 3.09 -4.85
C PRO A 59 -11.11 3.91 -4.75
N LEU A 60 -9.98 3.25 -4.46
CA LEU A 60 -8.64 3.82 -4.43
C LEU A 60 -7.81 3.17 -5.52
N LYS A 61 -7.01 3.97 -6.21
CA LYS A 61 -6.06 3.54 -7.22
C LYS A 61 -4.80 4.40 -7.12
N ASP A 62 -3.64 3.75 -7.23
CA ASP A 62 -2.35 4.44 -7.20
C ASP A 62 -2.20 5.39 -5.98
N GLY A 63 -2.69 4.95 -4.81
CA GLY A 63 -2.65 5.70 -3.55
C GLY A 63 -3.64 6.87 -3.45
N VAL A 64 -4.50 7.11 -4.45
CA VAL A 64 -5.44 8.24 -4.46
C VAL A 64 -6.89 7.80 -4.63
N ILE A 65 -7.83 8.69 -4.31
CA ILE A 65 -9.26 8.43 -4.48
C ILE A 65 -9.59 8.46 -5.98
N ALA A 66 -10.01 7.30 -6.51
CA ALA A 66 -10.52 7.16 -7.87
C ALA A 66 -12.05 7.36 -7.96
N ASP A 67 -12.77 7.00 -6.89
CA ASP A 67 -14.22 7.20 -6.76
C ASP A 67 -14.53 7.78 -5.37
N PHE A 68 -14.92 9.05 -5.34
CA PHE A 68 -15.18 9.78 -4.10
C PHE A 68 -16.37 9.20 -3.33
N ASP A 69 -17.48 8.96 -4.02
CA ASP A 69 -18.74 8.52 -3.36
C ASP A 69 -18.58 7.11 -2.78
N VAL A 70 -17.90 6.23 -3.50
CA VAL A 70 -17.64 4.86 -3.02
C VAL A 70 -16.62 4.87 -1.87
N THR A 71 -15.60 5.72 -1.94
CA THR A 71 -14.62 5.88 -0.85
C THR A 71 -15.28 6.41 0.42
N GLU A 72 -16.12 7.44 0.30
CA GLU A 72 -16.89 8.00 1.42
C GLU A 72 -17.75 6.92 2.09
N LYS A 73 -18.50 6.15 1.30
CA LYS A 73 -19.34 5.07 1.80
C LYS A 73 -18.52 3.95 2.47
N MET A 74 -17.37 3.60 1.90
CA MET A 74 -16.44 2.62 2.50
C MET A 74 -15.89 3.11 3.84
N LEU A 75 -15.40 4.34 3.92
CA LEU A 75 -14.93 4.96 5.16
C LEU A 75 -16.04 5.03 6.21
N ARG A 76 -17.24 5.44 5.83
CA ARG A 76 -18.42 5.47 6.71
C ARG A 76 -18.72 4.09 7.28
N TYR A 77 -18.70 3.06 6.46
CA TYR A 77 -18.88 1.68 6.90
C TYR A 77 -17.83 1.27 7.95
N PHE A 78 -16.55 1.58 7.72
CA PHE A 78 -15.47 1.24 8.65
C PHE A 78 -15.57 2.03 9.95
N ILE A 79 -15.84 3.35 9.88
CA ILE A 79 -16.04 4.19 11.07
C ILE A 79 -17.20 3.67 11.93
N GLN A 80 -18.33 3.33 11.31
CA GLN A 80 -19.50 2.79 12.02
C GLN A 80 -19.21 1.42 12.62
N ARG A 81 -18.51 0.54 11.92
CA ARG A 81 -18.14 -0.79 12.38
C ARG A 81 -17.26 -0.76 13.63
N VAL A 82 -16.36 0.22 13.69
CA VAL A 82 -15.46 0.43 14.85
C VAL A 82 -16.22 1.05 16.04
N HIS A 83 -17.19 1.92 15.78
CA HIS A 83 -17.92 2.67 16.82
C HIS A 83 -19.30 2.10 17.17
N LYS A 84 -19.52 0.80 17.01
CA LYS A 84 -20.80 0.06 17.18
C LYS A 84 -21.71 0.49 18.35
N ARG A 85 -21.16 1.08 19.43
CA ARG A 85 -21.92 1.48 20.64
C ARG A 85 -22.13 2.99 20.79
N ARG A 86 -21.64 3.81 19.86
CA ARG A 86 -21.68 5.28 19.94
C ARG A 86 -22.09 5.89 18.61
N LEU A 87 -23.34 5.69 18.21
CA LEU A 87 -23.93 6.22 16.96
C LEU A 87 -23.78 7.74 16.77
N LEU A 88 -23.56 8.50 17.86
CA LEU A 88 -23.36 9.95 17.84
C LEU A 88 -21.89 10.37 18.02
N ALA A 89 -20.96 9.42 18.16
CA ALA A 89 -19.55 9.77 18.33
C ALA A 89 -18.92 10.11 16.98
N LYS A 90 -18.56 11.37 16.81
CA LYS A 90 -17.76 11.83 15.67
C LYS A 90 -16.27 11.79 16.06
N PRO A 91 -15.47 10.82 15.56
CA PRO A 91 -14.07 10.72 15.93
C PRO A 91 -13.23 11.82 15.29
N ARG A 92 -12.07 12.16 15.91
CA ARG A 92 -10.95 12.75 15.20
C ARG A 92 -10.24 11.62 14.47
N VAL A 93 -9.90 11.83 13.20
CA VAL A 93 -9.28 10.81 12.34
C VAL A 93 -7.94 11.34 11.82
N VAL A 94 -6.88 10.56 11.93
CA VAL A 94 -5.64 10.74 11.19
C VAL A 94 -5.72 9.83 9.99
N VAL A 95 -5.48 10.35 8.78
CA VAL A 95 -5.51 9.60 7.52
C VAL A 95 -4.17 9.75 6.81
N CYS A 96 -3.64 8.65 6.30
CA CYS A 96 -2.40 8.65 5.52
C CYS A 96 -2.68 8.99 4.07
N VAL A 97 -1.72 9.65 3.45
CA VAL A 97 -1.68 9.93 2.01
C VAL A 97 -0.25 9.75 1.48
N PRO A 98 -0.07 9.34 0.22
CA PRO A 98 1.25 9.30 -0.41
C PRO A 98 1.95 10.66 -0.37
N SER A 99 3.29 10.65 -0.28
CA SER A 99 4.06 11.91 -0.25
C SER A 99 3.97 12.71 -1.55
N GLY A 100 3.65 12.04 -2.66
CA GLY A 100 3.42 12.65 -3.97
C GLY A 100 2.00 13.18 -4.20
N CYS A 101 1.10 13.14 -3.20
CA CYS A 101 -0.27 13.65 -3.32
C CYS A 101 -0.31 15.14 -3.59
N THR A 102 -1.10 15.54 -4.58
CA THR A 102 -1.42 16.95 -4.84
C THR A 102 -2.33 17.52 -3.75
N GLY A 103 -2.34 18.86 -3.60
CA GLY A 103 -3.26 19.51 -2.65
C GLY A 103 -4.74 19.23 -2.92
N VAL A 104 -5.12 18.93 -4.16
CA VAL A 104 -6.49 18.53 -4.52
C VAL A 104 -6.81 17.13 -4.04
N GLU A 105 -5.90 16.18 -4.24
CA GLU A 105 -6.04 14.80 -3.76
C GLU A 105 -6.08 14.74 -2.23
N GLN A 106 -5.22 15.51 -1.54
CA GLN A 106 -5.26 15.62 -0.07
C GLN A 106 -6.61 16.15 0.43
N ARG A 107 -7.14 17.19 -0.20
CA ARG A 107 -8.48 17.73 0.12
C ARG A 107 -9.58 16.67 -0.11
N ALA A 108 -9.52 15.92 -1.19
CA ALA A 108 -10.48 14.88 -1.46
C ALA A 108 -10.49 13.82 -0.33
N VAL A 109 -9.32 13.42 0.19
CA VAL A 109 -9.22 12.51 1.33
C VAL A 109 -9.78 13.13 2.61
N GLU A 110 -9.48 14.42 2.89
CA GLU A 110 -10.02 15.14 4.04
C GLU A 110 -11.54 15.22 3.96
N GLU A 111 -12.08 15.67 2.81
CA GLU A 111 -13.52 15.82 2.58
C GLU A 111 -14.26 14.46 2.65
N ALA A 112 -13.75 13.41 2.04
CA ALA A 112 -14.32 12.06 2.13
C ALA A 112 -14.35 11.57 3.58
N THR A 113 -13.29 11.81 4.35
CA THR A 113 -13.20 11.43 5.76
C THR A 113 -14.20 12.20 6.62
N MET A 114 -14.36 13.49 6.39
CA MET A 114 -15.34 14.33 7.08
C MET A 114 -16.77 13.93 6.72
N ALA A 115 -17.05 13.71 5.43
CA ALA A 115 -18.36 13.26 4.94
C ALA A 115 -18.72 11.86 5.49
N ALA A 116 -17.73 10.97 5.68
CA ALA A 116 -17.91 9.66 6.30
C ALA A 116 -18.28 9.72 7.79
N GLY A 117 -18.24 10.92 8.42
CA GLY A 117 -18.69 11.14 9.78
C GLY A 117 -17.60 11.49 10.78
N ALA A 118 -16.38 11.78 10.35
CA ALA A 118 -15.33 12.30 11.22
C ALA A 118 -15.70 13.72 11.71
N ARG A 119 -15.28 14.05 12.95
CA ARG A 119 -15.36 15.43 13.46
C ARG A 119 -14.27 16.32 12.91
N ARG A 120 -13.10 15.74 12.66
CA ARG A 120 -11.93 16.41 12.11
C ARG A 120 -11.02 15.35 11.49
N ALA A 121 -10.51 15.63 10.31
CA ALA A 121 -9.47 14.86 9.66
C ALA A 121 -8.11 15.56 9.85
N TYR A 122 -7.06 14.77 10.01
CA TYR A 122 -5.66 15.19 10.01
C TYR A 122 -4.95 14.33 8.99
N ILE A 123 -4.11 14.94 8.20
CA ILE A 123 -3.36 14.23 7.16
C ILE A 123 -1.94 13.96 7.65
N ILE A 124 -1.41 12.78 7.36
CA ILE A 124 0.00 12.43 7.53
C ILE A 124 0.51 11.78 6.23
N GLU A 125 1.74 12.07 5.86
CA GLU A 125 2.36 11.41 4.71
C GLU A 125 2.74 9.96 5.06
N GLU A 126 2.43 9.02 4.15
CA GLU A 126 2.66 7.58 4.33
C GLU A 126 4.09 7.25 4.76
N PRO A 127 5.17 7.78 4.12
CA PRO A 127 6.53 7.44 4.52
C PRO A 127 6.87 7.93 5.93
N MET A 128 6.30 9.07 6.37
CA MET A 128 6.47 9.53 7.75
C MET A 128 5.76 8.61 8.74
N ALA A 129 4.53 8.22 8.45
CA ALA A 129 3.80 7.26 9.27
C ALA A 129 4.51 5.90 9.31
N ALA A 130 4.98 5.40 8.15
CA ALA A 130 5.75 4.16 8.05
C ALA A 130 7.01 4.18 8.94
N ALA A 131 7.77 5.28 8.89
CA ALA A 131 8.98 5.45 9.70
C ALA A 131 8.69 5.46 11.21
N ILE A 132 7.62 6.15 11.64
CA ILE A 132 7.16 6.15 13.04
C ILE A 132 6.73 4.74 13.45
N GLY A 133 6.00 4.04 12.58
CA GLY A 133 5.53 2.67 12.82
C GLY A 133 6.65 1.68 12.96
N ALA A 134 7.64 1.73 12.07
CA ALA A 134 8.85 0.92 12.09
C ALA A 134 9.83 1.28 13.24
N GLY A 135 9.52 2.32 14.03
CA GLY A 135 10.35 2.73 15.17
C GLY A 135 11.65 3.39 14.80
N LEU A 136 11.75 4.01 13.62
CA LEU A 136 12.94 4.76 13.24
C LEU A 136 13.09 6.02 14.11
N PRO A 137 14.32 6.42 14.48
CA PRO A 137 14.60 7.59 15.33
C PRO A 137 14.46 8.90 14.53
N ILE A 138 13.24 9.21 14.10
CA ILE A 138 12.93 10.32 13.17
C ILE A 138 13.29 11.70 13.72
N HIS A 139 13.39 11.86 15.05
CA HIS A 139 13.67 13.15 15.69
C HIS A 139 15.15 13.46 15.83
N GLU A 140 16.01 12.47 15.60
CA GLU A 140 17.47 12.64 15.68
C GLU A 140 17.99 13.40 14.45
N PRO A 141 19.10 14.15 14.60
CA PRO A 141 19.79 14.82 13.48
C PRO A 141 20.62 13.80 12.68
N SER A 142 19.96 12.79 12.13
CA SER A 142 20.60 11.70 11.39
C SER A 142 19.68 11.16 10.30
N GLY A 143 20.27 10.70 9.20
CA GLY A 143 19.52 10.14 8.05
C GLY A 143 18.88 8.80 8.39
N ASN A 144 17.57 8.69 8.13
CA ASN A 144 16.82 7.44 8.22
C ASN A 144 16.08 7.25 6.91
N MET A 145 16.35 6.14 6.21
CA MET A 145 15.70 5.83 4.94
C MET A 145 14.63 4.77 5.13
N ILE A 146 13.44 5.07 4.66
CA ILE A 146 12.28 4.17 4.64
C ILE A 146 11.83 3.96 3.20
N VAL A 147 11.48 2.73 2.86
CA VAL A 147 10.86 2.35 1.59
C VAL A 147 9.59 1.57 1.93
N ASP A 148 8.46 2.16 1.62
CA ASP A 148 7.15 1.54 1.80
C ASP A 148 6.60 1.12 0.43
N ILE A 149 6.45 -0.19 0.22
CA ILE A 149 5.94 -0.75 -1.02
C ILE A 149 4.53 -1.27 -0.77
N GLY A 150 3.56 -0.44 -1.11
CA GLY A 150 2.14 -0.72 -0.95
C GLY A 150 1.52 -1.56 -2.08
N GLY A 151 0.19 -1.51 -2.18
CA GLY A 151 -0.56 -2.14 -3.28
C GLY A 151 -0.45 -1.34 -4.58
N GLY A 152 -0.66 -0.02 -4.54
CA GLY A 152 -0.65 0.84 -5.71
C GLY A 152 0.48 1.86 -5.76
N THR A 153 1.27 2.00 -4.69
CA THR A 153 2.36 2.98 -4.60
C THR A 153 3.60 2.40 -3.94
N THR A 154 4.74 2.98 -4.27
CA THR A 154 5.99 2.84 -3.53
C THR A 154 6.45 4.22 -3.08
N GLU A 155 6.58 4.39 -1.77
CA GLU A 155 7.07 5.60 -1.13
C GLU A 155 8.51 5.40 -0.65
N VAL A 156 9.41 6.24 -1.12
CA VAL A 156 10.81 6.24 -0.73
C VAL A 156 11.10 7.57 -0.07
N ALA A 157 11.57 7.59 1.17
CA ALA A 157 11.88 8.84 1.87
C ALA A 157 13.11 8.75 2.75
N VAL A 158 13.81 9.87 2.86
CA VAL A 158 14.85 10.11 3.85
C VAL A 158 14.33 11.12 4.85
N ILE A 159 14.38 10.75 6.12
CA ILE A 159 13.80 11.50 7.23
C ILE A 159 14.89 11.86 8.23
N SER A 160 14.88 13.11 8.70
CA SER A 160 15.76 13.62 9.74
C SER A 160 15.08 14.76 10.49
N LEU A 161 15.35 14.92 11.79
CA LEU A 161 14.81 16.01 12.63
C LEU A 161 13.27 16.17 12.56
N GLY A 162 12.56 15.08 12.39
CA GLY A 162 11.09 15.05 12.30
C GLY A 162 10.52 15.57 10.98
N GLY A 163 11.36 15.72 9.93
CA GLY A 163 10.95 16.17 8.59
C GLY A 163 11.41 15.21 7.49
N ILE A 164 10.67 15.17 6.39
CA ILE A 164 11.10 14.51 5.17
C ILE A 164 12.09 15.43 4.45
N VAL A 165 13.32 14.95 4.27
CA VAL A 165 14.40 15.72 3.61
C VAL A 165 14.32 15.55 2.10
N THR A 166 14.11 14.33 1.63
CA THR A 166 13.87 14.00 0.23
C THR A 166 12.93 12.83 0.15
N SER A 167 12.07 12.81 -0.86
CA SER A 167 11.18 11.70 -1.14
C SER A 167 10.96 11.48 -2.62
N THR A 168 10.53 10.28 -2.95
CA THR A 168 10.02 9.88 -4.26
C THR A 168 8.80 9.02 -4.05
N SER A 169 7.71 9.37 -4.68
CA SER A 169 6.50 8.56 -4.75
C SER A 169 6.36 8.01 -6.16
N LEU A 170 6.21 6.68 -6.27
CA LEU A 170 5.92 6.00 -7.52
C LEU A 170 4.54 5.39 -7.47
N ARG A 171 3.82 5.46 -8.58
CA ARG A 171 2.57 4.72 -8.78
C ARG A 171 2.87 3.32 -9.32
N ILE A 172 3.71 2.61 -8.60
CA ILE A 172 4.09 1.21 -8.83
C ILE A 172 4.08 0.51 -7.49
N GLY A 173 3.34 -0.59 -7.41
CA GLY A 173 3.21 -1.39 -6.20
C GLY A 173 2.80 -2.82 -6.52
N GLY A 174 2.10 -3.46 -5.59
CA GLY A 174 1.67 -4.85 -5.73
C GLY A 174 0.74 -5.11 -6.91
N ASP A 175 -0.09 -4.12 -7.29
CA ASP A 175 -1.08 -4.24 -8.36
C ASP A 175 -0.38 -4.27 -9.74
N GLU A 176 0.69 -3.49 -9.93
CA GLU A 176 1.51 -3.52 -11.17
C GLU A 176 2.28 -4.84 -11.30
N LEU A 177 2.69 -5.44 -10.18
CA LEU A 177 3.28 -6.79 -10.21
C LEU A 177 2.24 -7.83 -10.66
N ASP A 178 1.00 -7.72 -10.19
CA ASP A 178 -0.09 -8.61 -10.59
C ASP A 178 -0.42 -8.44 -12.08
N GLU A 179 -0.47 -7.20 -12.57
CA GLU A 179 -0.73 -6.91 -14.00
C GLU A 179 0.40 -7.42 -14.91
N ALA A 180 1.65 -7.30 -14.44
CA ALA A 180 2.81 -7.85 -15.16
C ALA A 180 2.73 -9.38 -15.30
N ILE A 181 2.28 -10.08 -14.25
CA ILE A 181 2.07 -11.55 -14.29
C ILE A 181 0.93 -11.90 -15.24
N ILE A 182 -0.19 -11.16 -15.22
CA ILE A 182 -1.32 -11.36 -16.17
C ILE A 182 -0.83 -11.19 -17.60
N THR A 183 -0.07 -10.14 -17.85
CA THR A 183 0.48 -9.82 -19.19
C THR A 183 1.45 -10.90 -19.68
N TYR A 184 2.33 -11.38 -18.80
CA TYR A 184 3.25 -12.48 -19.09
C TYR A 184 2.50 -13.78 -19.44
N ALA A 185 1.53 -14.19 -18.61
CA ALA A 185 0.75 -15.40 -18.85
C ALA A 185 -0.05 -15.31 -20.18
N LYS A 186 -0.57 -14.13 -20.50
CA LYS A 186 -1.27 -13.88 -21.77
C LYS A 186 -0.31 -14.01 -22.96
N LYS A 187 0.89 -13.47 -22.86
CA LYS A 187 1.87 -13.44 -23.95
C LYS A 187 2.51 -14.80 -24.18
N GLU A 188 3.01 -15.43 -23.14
CA GLU A 188 3.82 -16.66 -23.26
C GLU A 188 2.95 -17.93 -23.34
N TYR A 189 1.79 -17.93 -22.69
CA TYR A 189 0.94 -19.13 -22.58
C TYR A 189 -0.41 -19.00 -23.26
N SER A 190 -0.72 -17.83 -23.84
CA SER A 190 -2.06 -17.51 -24.36
C SER A 190 -3.15 -17.77 -23.31
N LEU A 191 -2.84 -17.50 -22.05
CA LEU A 191 -3.72 -17.78 -20.90
C LEU A 191 -4.24 -16.49 -20.32
N LEU A 192 -5.58 -16.37 -20.23
CA LEU A 192 -6.24 -15.27 -19.54
C LEU A 192 -6.37 -15.60 -18.05
N LEU A 193 -5.77 -14.78 -17.20
CA LEU A 193 -5.85 -14.84 -15.74
C LEU A 193 -6.79 -13.76 -15.19
N GLY A 194 -7.41 -14.05 -14.05
CA GLY A 194 -8.08 -13.02 -13.25
C GLY A 194 -7.12 -12.42 -12.20
N GLU A 195 -7.38 -11.19 -11.77
CA GLU A 195 -6.59 -10.47 -10.76
C GLU A 195 -6.29 -11.31 -9.51
N ARG A 196 -7.31 -11.96 -8.95
CA ARG A 196 -7.16 -12.79 -7.75
C ARG A 196 -6.22 -13.98 -7.94
N THR A 197 -6.23 -14.57 -9.14
CA THR A 197 -5.32 -15.67 -9.48
C THR A 197 -3.90 -15.15 -9.58
N SER A 198 -3.69 -14.01 -10.21
CA SER A 198 -2.38 -13.36 -10.30
C SER A 198 -1.82 -12.99 -8.93
N GLU A 199 -2.61 -12.34 -8.06
CA GLU A 199 -2.22 -12.06 -6.68
C GLU A 199 -1.81 -13.35 -5.93
N ALA A 200 -2.59 -14.42 -6.08
CA ALA A 200 -2.29 -15.69 -5.43
C ALA A 200 -0.96 -16.29 -5.90
N ILE A 201 -0.65 -16.21 -7.20
CA ILE A 201 0.61 -16.66 -7.78
C ILE A 201 1.78 -15.83 -7.25
N LYS A 202 1.64 -14.50 -7.29
CA LYS A 202 2.64 -13.58 -6.72
C LYS A 202 3.00 -13.96 -5.29
N LEU A 203 2.00 -14.15 -4.44
CA LEU A 203 2.21 -14.52 -3.03
C LEU A 203 2.82 -15.92 -2.88
N ALA A 204 2.48 -16.87 -3.75
CA ALA A 204 2.94 -18.24 -3.66
C ALA A 204 4.39 -18.41 -4.13
N VAL A 205 4.75 -17.88 -5.30
CA VAL A 205 6.02 -18.22 -5.96
C VAL A 205 6.87 -17.03 -6.41
N ALA A 206 6.38 -15.77 -6.34
CA ALA A 206 7.18 -14.65 -6.83
C ALA A 206 8.47 -14.48 -6.02
N SER A 207 9.56 -14.30 -6.74
CA SER A 207 10.88 -13.95 -6.20
C SER A 207 11.55 -12.94 -7.13
N VAL A 208 12.40 -12.07 -6.59
CA VAL A 208 13.14 -11.06 -7.38
C VAL A 208 14.66 -11.27 -7.34
N TYR A 209 15.06 -12.34 -6.69
CA TYR A 209 16.46 -12.80 -6.61
C TYR A 209 16.48 -14.32 -6.77
N PRO A 210 17.51 -14.91 -7.42
CA PRO A 210 17.57 -16.36 -7.61
C PRO A 210 17.45 -17.12 -6.29
N MET A 211 16.55 -18.10 -6.27
CA MET A 211 16.30 -18.95 -5.11
C MET A 211 17.19 -20.21 -5.19
N GLN A 212 17.44 -20.84 -4.02
CA GLN A 212 18.18 -22.11 -3.97
C GLN A 212 17.39 -23.27 -4.55
N GLU A 213 16.06 -23.26 -4.31
CA GLU A 213 15.13 -24.26 -4.82
C GLU A 213 14.12 -23.55 -5.72
N GLU A 214 13.83 -24.13 -6.85
CA GLU A 214 12.83 -23.62 -7.78
C GLU A 214 11.44 -23.84 -7.23
N LEU A 215 10.65 -22.77 -7.18
CA LEU A 215 9.23 -22.83 -6.79
C LEU A 215 8.38 -22.92 -8.06
N ILE A 216 7.41 -23.85 -8.06
CA ILE A 216 6.48 -24.07 -9.17
C ILE A 216 5.05 -23.96 -8.63
N ALA A 217 4.19 -23.27 -9.39
CA ALA A 217 2.75 -23.18 -9.10
C ALA A 217 1.93 -23.65 -10.30
N GLU A 218 0.79 -24.30 -10.01
CA GLU A 218 -0.23 -24.58 -11.00
C GLU A 218 -1.23 -23.44 -11.10
N ILE A 219 -1.47 -22.98 -12.32
CA ILE A 219 -2.28 -21.80 -12.59
C ILE A 219 -3.46 -22.17 -13.49
N PRO A 220 -4.69 -22.10 -12.95
CA PRO A 220 -5.89 -22.21 -13.76
C PRO A 220 -6.22 -20.88 -14.44
N GLY A 221 -6.61 -20.94 -15.71
CA GLY A 221 -7.05 -19.80 -16.48
C GLY A 221 -7.94 -20.21 -17.64
N ARG A 222 -8.21 -19.28 -18.55
CA ARG A 222 -8.92 -19.54 -19.80
C ARG A 222 -7.96 -19.43 -20.97
N ASP A 223 -7.83 -20.50 -21.74
CA ASP A 223 -7.04 -20.51 -22.98
C ASP A 223 -7.67 -19.53 -23.99
N LEU A 224 -6.86 -18.63 -24.54
CA LEU A 224 -7.35 -17.59 -25.45
C LEU A 224 -7.60 -18.11 -26.86
N VAL A 225 -7.03 -19.28 -27.23
CA VAL A 225 -7.19 -19.88 -28.57
C VAL A 225 -8.46 -20.72 -28.61
N SER A 226 -8.63 -21.62 -27.64
CA SER A 226 -9.77 -22.54 -27.60
C SER A 226 -10.98 -22.00 -26.83
N GLY A 227 -10.77 -20.98 -25.98
CA GLY A 227 -11.79 -20.44 -25.06
C GLY A 227 -12.07 -21.35 -23.85
N LEU A 228 -11.43 -22.50 -23.73
CA LEU A 228 -11.69 -23.51 -22.70
C LEU A 228 -10.83 -23.26 -21.43
N PRO A 229 -11.25 -23.77 -20.27
CA PRO A 229 -10.41 -23.80 -19.09
C PRO A 229 -9.10 -24.57 -19.35
N LYS A 230 -7.98 -24.03 -18.88
CA LYS A 230 -6.66 -24.61 -19.01
C LYS A 230 -5.84 -24.36 -17.74
N THR A 231 -5.06 -25.34 -17.32
CA THR A 231 -4.10 -25.19 -16.22
C THR A 231 -2.69 -25.31 -16.79
N ILE A 232 -1.79 -24.44 -16.36
CA ILE A 232 -0.36 -24.48 -16.71
C ILE A 232 0.47 -24.56 -15.44
N GLN A 233 1.73 -24.95 -15.55
CA GLN A 233 2.74 -24.79 -14.51
C GLN A 233 3.60 -23.58 -14.85
N ILE A 234 3.94 -22.78 -13.83
CA ILE A 234 4.84 -21.64 -13.95
C ILE A 234 5.84 -21.66 -12.79
N SER A 235 7.10 -21.33 -13.10
CA SER A 235 8.16 -21.29 -12.11
C SER A 235 8.39 -19.90 -11.53
N ASP A 236 9.10 -19.81 -10.41
CA ASP A 236 9.53 -18.54 -9.81
C ASP A 236 10.49 -17.77 -10.72
N SER A 237 11.26 -18.47 -11.56
CA SER A 237 12.14 -17.84 -12.53
C SER A 237 11.37 -17.13 -13.64
N GLU A 238 10.28 -17.67 -14.11
CA GLU A 238 9.38 -17.04 -15.09
C GLU A 238 8.64 -15.87 -14.48
N ILE A 239 8.14 -16.00 -13.23
CA ILE A 239 7.51 -14.90 -12.50
C ILE A 239 8.52 -13.77 -12.27
N ARG A 240 9.77 -14.07 -11.92
CA ARG A 240 10.85 -13.08 -11.77
C ARG A 240 11.07 -12.29 -13.05
N GLN A 241 11.06 -12.98 -14.21
CA GLN A 241 11.15 -12.33 -15.51
C GLN A 241 9.92 -11.44 -15.77
N ALA A 242 8.73 -11.91 -15.44
CA ALA A 242 7.50 -11.16 -15.64
C ALA A 242 7.48 -9.83 -14.88
N ILE A 243 7.95 -9.83 -13.62
CA ILE A 243 7.89 -8.66 -12.73
C ILE A 243 9.18 -7.83 -12.70
N ASP A 244 10.17 -8.15 -13.53
CA ASP A 244 11.48 -7.49 -13.49
C ASP A 244 11.41 -5.99 -13.79
N GLU A 245 10.57 -5.58 -14.74
CA GLU A 245 10.41 -4.17 -15.13
C GLU A 245 9.87 -3.32 -13.96
N PRO A 246 8.72 -3.61 -13.34
CA PRO A 246 8.23 -2.81 -12.22
C PRO A 246 9.15 -2.86 -11.00
N VAL A 247 9.81 -3.99 -10.72
CA VAL A 247 10.77 -4.10 -9.62
C VAL A 247 12.01 -3.24 -9.89
N SER A 248 12.53 -3.23 -11.11
CA SER A 248 13.66 -2.38 -11.49
C SER A 248 13.32 -0.90 -11.35
N ALA A 249 12.11 -0.48 -11.73
CA ALA A 249 11.65 0.90 -11.54
C ALA A 249 11.61 1.31 -10.04
N ILE A 250 11.21 0.40 -9.15
CA ILE A 250 11.26 0.64 -7.70
C ILE A 250 12.72 0.83 -7.24
N ILE A 251 13.63 -0.03 -7.69
CA ILE A 251 15.05 0.05 -7.32
C ILE A 251 15.68 1.35 -7.83
N ASP A 252 15.35 1.76 -9.05
CA ASP A 252 15.85 2.99 -9.64
C ASP A 252 15.34 4.23 -8.87
N ALA A 253 14.11 4.21 -8.37
CA ALA A 253 13.59 5.27 -7.51
C ALA A 253 14.33 5.35 -6.17
N ILE A 254 14.69 4.21 -5.59
CA ILE A 254 15.50 4.15 -4.36
C ILE A 254 16.88 4.78 -4.62
N LYS A 255 17.55 4.38 -5.71
CA LYS A 255 18.85 4.95 -6.11
C LYS A 255 18.75 6.46 -6.38
N ALA A 256 17.73 6.90 -7.11
CA ALA A 256 17.51 8.31 -7.40
C ALA A 256 17.22 9.15 -6.14
N THR A 257 16.58 8.56 -5.13
CA THR A 257 16.36 9.24 -3.84
C THR A 257 17.67 9.36 -3.05
N LEU A 258 18.49 8.32 -3.06
CA LEU A 258 19.83 8.36 -2.44
C LEU A 258 20.73 9.40 -3.12
N ASP A 259 20.72 9.50 -4.44
CA ASP A 259 21.51 10.47 -5.21
C ASP A 259 21.16 11.93 -4.86
N ARG A 260 19.89 12.20 -4.52
CA ARG A 260 19.42 13.52 -4.08
C ARG A 260 19.57 13.78 -2.58
N THR A 261 20.02 12.78 -1.83
CA THR A 261 20.16 12.88 -0.37
C THR A 261 21.43 13.66 -0.03
N PRO A 262 21.37 14.64 0.91
CA PRO A 262 22.57 15.33 1.39
C PRO A 262 23.66 14.34 1.85
N PRO A 263 24.95 14.63 1.56
CA PRO A 263 26.05 13.69 1.82
C PRO A 263 26.14 13.18 3.25
N GLU A 264 25.90 14.05 4.26
CA GLU A 264 25.92 13.68 5.67
C GLU A 264 24.86 12.63 5.99
N LEU A 265 23.64 12.82 5.48
CA LEU A 265 22.54 11.88 5.69
C LEU A 265 22.73 10.60 4.88
N ALA A 266 23.31 10.68 3.68
CA ALA A 266 23.68 9.50 2.89
C ALA A 266 24.73 8.65 3.63
N GLY A 267 25.71 9.28 4.29
CA GLY A 267 26.66 8.62 5.17
C GLY A 267 25.98 7.88 6.34
N ASP A 268 24.99 8.48 6.96
CA ASP A 268 24.22 7.84 8.03
C ASP A 268 23.47 6.61 7.51
N ILE A 269 22.82 6.72 6.35
CA ILE A 269 22.06 5.62 5.71
C ILE A 269 23.00 4.48 5.33
N MET A 270 24.24 4.76 4.91
CA MET A 270 25.24 3.73 4.62
C MET A 270 25.49 2.84 5.84
N HIS A 271 25.48 3.41 7.04
CA HIS A 271 25.68 2.68 8.30
C HIS A 271 24.39 2.05 8.84
N LYS A 272 23.26 2.77 8.80
CA LYS A 272 21.97 2.31 9.33
C LYS A 272 21.23 1.35 8.39
N GLY A 273 21.48 1.50 7.09
CA GLY A 273 20.80 0.75 6.02
C GLY A 273 19.43 1.32 5.67
N ILE A 274 18.78 0.63 4.74
CA ILE A 274 17.44 0.91 4.23
C ILE A 274 16.42 0.08 5.00
N MET A 275 15.35 0.70 5.50
CA MET A 275 14.21 0.01 6.10
C MET A 275 13.14 -0.23 5.05
N LEU A 276 12.74 -1.49 4.84
CA LEU A 276 11.63 -1.87 3.97
C LEU A 276 10.37 -2.11 4.78
N THR A 277 9.25 -1.59 4.30
CA THR A 277 7.92 -1.84 4.83
C THR A 277 6.88 -1.94 3.71
N GLY A 278 5.61 -2.10 4.06
CA GLY A 278 4.55 -2.42 3.10
C GLY A 278 4.53 -3.89 2.69
N GLY A 279 3.49 -4.28 1.96
CA GLY A 279 3.31 -5.66 1.50
C GLY A 279 4.41 -6.13 0.54
N GLY A 280 4.94 -5.21 -0.28
CA GLY A 280 6.03 -5.50 -1.22
C GLY A 280 7.36 -5.81 -0.54
N ALA A 281 7.58 -5.38 0.69
CA ALA A 281 8.76 -5.75 1.48
C ALA A 281 8.87 -7.27 1.72
N LEU A 282 7.74 -7.98 1.63
CA LEU A 282 7.67 -9.44 1.77
C LEU A 282 7.99 -10.20 0.47
N LEU A 283 8.22 -9.50 -0.64
CA LEU A 283 8.58 -10.11 -1.91
C LEU A 283 9.94 -10.82 -1.79
N ARG A 284 9.96 -12.11 -2.07
CA ARG A 284 11.13 -12.96 -1.81
C ARG A 284 12.38 -12.46 -2.52
N GLY A 285 13.43 -12.22 -1.76
CA GLY A 285 14.74 -11.79 -2.27
C GLY A 285 14.85 -10.32 -2.60
N LEU A 286 13.86 -9.47 -2.30
CA LEU A 286 13.92 -8.02 -2.53
C LEU A 286 15.04 -7.38 -1.70
N ASP A 287 15.18 -7.79 -0.44
CA ASP A 287 16.28 -7.36 0.42
C ASP A 287 17.66 -7.71 -0.15
N LYS A 288 17.78 -8.91 -0.73
CA LYS A 288 19.02 -9.38 -1.36
C LYS A 288 19.33 -8.61 -2.65
N ARG A 289 18.33 -8.41 -3.50
CA ARG A 289 18.48 -7.64 -4.73
C ARG A 289 18.86 -6.19 -4.45
N LEU A 290 18.16 -5.54 -3.53
CA LEU A 290 18.49 -4.17 -3.12
C LEU A 290 19.91 -4.06 -2.54
N ARG A 291 20.30 -4.99 -1.66
CA ARG A 291 21.65 -5.04 -1.11
C ARG A 291 22.72 -5.21 -2.19
N HIS A 292 22.44 -6.07 -3.18
CA HIS A 292 23.34 -6.28 -4.31
C HIS A 292 23.48 -5.02 -5.16
N GLU A 293 22.38 -4.33 -5.43
CA GLU A 293 22.35 -3.18 -6.33
C GLU A 293 22.75 -1.84 -5.71
N THR A 294 22.59 -1.69 -4.38
CA THR A 294 22.92 -0.45 -3.66
C THR A 294 24.19 -0.56 -2.83
N GLY A 295 24.66 -1.76 -2.52
CA GLY A 295 25.76 -1.99 -1.58
C GLY A 295 25.40 -1.70 -0.12
N MET A 296 24.15 -1.37 0.19
CA MET A 296 23.71 -0.98 1.53
C MET A 296 23.08 -2.14 2.28
N ALA A 297 23.12 -2.10 3.61
CA ALA A 297 22.35 -3.00 4.44
C ALA A 297 20.85 -2.74 4.21
N VAL A 298 20.05 -3.81 4.12
CA VAL A 298 18.60 -3.72 3.96
C VAL A 298 17.95 -4.53 5.07
N ARG A 299 16.98 -3.94 5.75
CA ARG A 299 16.22 -4.55 6.83
C ARG A 299 14.74 -4.49 6.49
N ILE A 300 14.02 -5.56 6.80
CA ILE A 300 12.56 -5.60 6.68
C ILE A 300 11.99 -5.30 8.06
N ASP A 301 11.00 -4.43 8.13
CA ASP A 301 10.26 -4.15 9.36
C ASP A 301 9.62 -5.43 9.93
N GLU A 302 9.48 -5.52 11.25
CA GLU A 302 8.86 -6.66 11.92
C GLU A 302 7.36 -6.80 11.56
N ASN A 303 6.70 -5.67 11.30
CA ASN A 303 5.27 -5.60 11.00
C ASN A 303 4.98 -4.83 9.70
N PRO A 304 5.54 -5.25 8.56
CA PRO A 304 5.56 -4.43 7.35
C PRO A 304 4.16 -4.11 6.80
N LEU A 305 3.19 -5.00 6.99
CA LEU A 305 1.79 -4.79 6.56
C LEU A 305 1.01 -3.78 7.40
N SER A 306 1.57 -3.31 8.51
CA SER A 306 0.83 -2.47 9.46
C SER A 306 1.62 -1.26 9.97
N SER A 307 2.83 -1.05 9.50
CA SER A 307 3.70 0.05 9.95
C SER A 307 3.04 1.42 9.81
N VAL A 308 2.44 1.69 8.65
CA VAL A 308 1.71 2.95 8.39
C VAL A 308 0.56 3.14 9.38
N ALA A 309 -0.26 2.11 9.60
CA ALA A 309 -1.37 2.16 10.53
C ALA A 309 -0.91 2.34 12.00
N ILE A 310 0.18 1.67 12.39
CA ILE A 310 0.79 1.78 13.72
C ILE A 310 1.34 3.19 13.93
N GLY A 311 2.09 3.71 12.95
CA GLY A 311 2.68 5.05 13.04
C GLY A 311 1.62 6.15 13.13
N SER A 312 0.58 6.05 12.29
CA SER A 312 -0.57 6.95 12.38
C SER A 312 -1.30 6.84 13.71
N GLY A 313 -1.37 5.63 14.28
CA GLY A 313 -1.90 5.38 15.61
C GLY A 313 -1.07 6.04 16.71
N ARG A 314 0.27 5.96 16.63
CA ARG A 314 1.18 6.66 17.56
C ARG A 314 1.00 8.17 17.51
N CYS A 315 0.75 8.75 16.32
CA CYS A 315 0.41 10.18 16.20
C CYS A 315 -0.86 10.57 16.98
N LEU A 316 -1.79 9.64 17.19
CA LEU A 316 -2.96 9.90 18.03
C LEU A 316 -2.67 9.76 19.53
N GLU A 317 -1.77 8.88 19.89
CA GLU A 317 -1.39 8.64 21.28
C GLU A 317 -0.49 9.74 21.81
N GLU A 318 0.45 10.20 21.01
CA GLU A 318 1.44 11.24 21.30
C GLU A 318 1.17 12.54 20.52
N PHE A 319 -0.11 12.91 20.38
CA PHE A 319 -0.55 13.98 19.49
C PHE A 319 0.17 15.32 19.73
N GLU A 320 0.43 15.69 20.98
CA GLU A 320 1.10 16.96 21.32
C GLU A 320 2.56 17.00 20.81
N VAL A 321 3.23 15.85 20.78
CA VAL A 321 4.62 15.74 20.31
C VAL A 321 4.66 15.62 18.79
N LEU A 322 3.78 14.79 18.22
CA LEU A 322 3.80 14.41 16.81
C LEU A 322 2.90 15.28 15.92
N GLN A 323 2.14 16.25 16.48
CA GLN A 323 1.28 17.12 15.65
C GLN A 323 2.05 17.91 14.58
N ARG A 324 3.34 18.15 14.76
CA ARG A 324 4.20 18.87 13.81
C ARG A 324 4.53 18.07 12.55
N VAL A 325 4.44 16.73 12.61
CA VAL A 325 4.63 15.86 11.43
C VAL A 325 3.34 15.70 10.62
N LEU A 326 2.21 16.22 11.12
CA LEU A 326 0.96 16.25 10.40
C LEU A 326 0.98 17.39 9.38
N VAL A 327 0.51 17.11 8.18
CA VAL A 327 0.34 18.12 7.15
C VAL A 327 -0.68 19.14 7.66
N SER A 328 -0.29 20.40 7.80
CA SER A 328 -1.20 21.46 8.22
C SER A 328 -2.30 21.63 7.18
N PRO A 329 -3.60 21.70 7.60
CA PRO A 329 -4.63 22.04 6.65
C PRO A 329 -4.26 23.37 5.97
N SER A 330 -4.29 23.40 4.63
CA SER A 330 -4.13 24.65 3.90
C SER A 330 -5.19 25.62 4.41
N ARG A 331 -4.77 26.68 5.11
CA ARG A 331 -5.67 27.77 5.48
C ARG A 331 -6.20 28.36 4.16
N GLY A 332 -7.44 28.00 3.80
CA GLY A 332 -8.21 28.65 2.78
C GLY A 332 -8.66 30.03 3.23
#